data_800834d2cf62507c7d4077e3806b42f2
#
_entry.id   800834d2cf62507c7d4077e3806b42f2
#
_cell.length_a   1.000
_cell.length_b   1.000
_cell.length_c   1.000
_cell.angle_alpha   90.00
_cell.angle_beta   90.00
_cell.angle_gamma   90.00
#
_symmetry.space_group_name_H-M   'P 1'
#
loop_
_entity.id
_entity.type
_entity.pdbx_description
1 polymer ?
#
loop_
_entity_poly.entity_id
_entity_poly.type
_entity_poly.pdbx_seq_one_letter_code
_entity_poly.pdbx_strand_id
1 'polypeptide(L)'
;MLSIQGLVKRYPTGDHALRGVDLSVPEGQVMALIGPSGAGKSTLIRCVNRLVEPTEGRIQLDDEELTGLRPRALRRARRQIGMIFQEFALVERLSVMENVLSGRLGYVGFWRSTLRRFPQSDVEQAFDLLDRVGLAGFEDKRADALSGGQRQRVGIARALMQAPKLLLVDEPTASLDPKTSRQIMRLITELAAERRVATIINIHDVALAQRFVPRIVGLRAGEIVFDGAPGALDADRLTDIYGDEDWDERPEVDADESDRAVLTEAVA
;
A
#
# COMPACT_ATOMS: atom_id res chain seq x y z
N MET A 1 12.72 1.98 -8.56
CA MET A 1 13.23 1.43 -7.28
C MET A 1 13.11 2.48 -6.19
N LEU A 2 12.60 2.12 -5.00
CA LEU A 2 12.58 2.99 -3.83
C LEU A 2 13.84 2.76 -3.00
N SER A 3 14.50 3.83 -2.54
CA SER A 3 15.61 3.80 -1.58
C SER A 3 15.33 4.78 -0.45
N ILE A 4 15.46 4.31 0.77
CA ILE A 4 15.32 5.09 2.02
C ILE A 4 16.63 4.94 2.78
N GLN A 5 17.22 6.07 3.22
CA GLN A 5 18.51 6.08 3.89
C GLN A 5 18.45 6.94 5.14
N GLY A 6 18.74 6.33 6.29
CA GLY A 6 18.84 7.00 7.59
C GLY A 6 17.58 7.78 7.97
N LEU A 7 16.38 7.28 7.64
CA LEU A 7 15.14 8.03 7.81
C LEU A 7 14.76 8.18 9.28
N VAL A 8 14.69 9.42 9.74
CA VAL A 8 14.30 9.78 11.12
C VAL A 8 13.02 10.59 11.09
N LYS A 9 12.11 10.29 12.00
CA LYS A 9 10.95 11.13 12.30
C LYS A 9 10.80 11.35 13.79
N ARG A 10 10.94 12.64 14.19
CA ARG A 10 10.64 13.13 15.55
C ARG A 10 9.40 14.03 15.47
N TYR A 11 8.45 13.80 16.34
CA TYR A 11 7.29 14.68 16.47
C TYR A 11 7.58 15.79 17.50
N PRO A 12 6.89 16.94 17.44
CA PRO A 12 7.05 18.03 18.43
C PRO A 12 6.75 17.61 19.86
N THR A 13 5.99 16.53 20.07
CA THR A 13 5.71 15.91 21.36
C THR A 13 6.93 15.25 22.01
N GLY A 14 8.05 15.11 21.27
CA GLY A 14 9.26 14.40 21.70
C GLY A 14 9.30 12.93 21.24
N ASP A 15 8.22 12.41 20.67
CA ASP A 15 8.14 11.02 20.21
C ASP A 15 9.03 10.78 18.99
N HIS A 16 9.85 9.74 19.04
CA HIS A 16 10.69 9.28 17.95
C HIS A 16 9.99 8.12 17.22
N ALA A 17 9.24 8.42 16.17
CA ALA A 17 8.50 7.42 15.42
C ALA A 17 9.36 6.62 14.44
N LEU A 18 10.49 7.19 13.94
CA LEU A 18 11.50 6.51 13.13
C LEU A 18 12.90 6.91 13.61
N ARG A 19 13.83 5.94 13.65
CA ARG A 19 15.14 6.08 14.29
C ARG A 19 16.29 5.67 13.36
N GLY A 20 16.31 6.21 12.12
CA GLY A 20 17.37 5.90 11.16
C GLY A 20 17.05 4.66 10.31
N VAL A 21 15.84 4.61 9.75
CA VAL A 21 15.40 3.48 8.90
C VAL A 21 16.12 3.52 7.56
N ASP A 22 16.77 2.40 7.22
CA ASP A 22 17.30 2.10 5.89
C ASP A 22 16.46 1.00 5.24
N LEU A 23 15.94 1.26 4.03
CA LEU A 23 15.09 0.30 3.32
C LEU A 23 15.20 0.52 1.81
N SER A 24 15.34 -0.58 1.06
CA SER A 24 15.25 -0.54 -0.40
C SER A 24 14.15 -1.47 -0.88
N VAL A 25 13.38 -1.03 -1.89
CA VAL A 25 12.34 -1.83 -2.53
C VAL A 25 12.56 -1.79 -4.04
N PRO A 26 13.02 -2.88 -4.64
CA PRO A 26 13.16 -3.02 -6.09
C PRO A 26 11.84 -2.84 -6.84
N GLU A 27 11.94 -2.56 -8.13
CA GLU A 27 10.78 -2.54 -9.03
C GLU A 27 10.09 -3.92 -9.03
N GLY A 28 8.77 -3.92 -8.95
CA GLY A 28 7.96 -5.13 -8.95
C GLY A 28 7.98 -5.93 -7.65
N GLN A 29 8.81 -5.56 -6.67
CA GLN A 29 8.82 -6.26 -5.39
C GLN A 29 7.61 -5.87 -4.54
N VAL A 30 6.91 -6.86 -4.03
CA VAL A 30 5.86 -6.69 -3.01
C VAL A 30 6.44 -7.06 -1.65
N MET A 31 6.22 -6.21 -0.65
CA MET A 31 6.65 -6.48 0.72
C MET A 31 5.62 -6.03 1.75
N ALA A 32 5.62 -6.68 2.90
CA ALA A 32 4.82 -6.26 4.05
C ALA A 32 5.69 -5.58 5.12
N LEU A 33 5.10 -4.56 5.76
CA LEU A 33 5.57 -4.00 7.02
C LEU A 33 4.72 -4.58 8.15
N ILE A 34 5.35 -5.24 9.12
CA ILE A 34 4.70 -5.77 10.33
C ILE A 34 5.31 -5.13 11.57
N GLY A 35 4.65 -5.30 12.72
CA GLY A 35 5.11 -4.82 14.02
C GLY A 35 3.97 -4.31 14.89
N PRO A 36 4.19 -4.07 16.18
CA PRO A 36 3.16 -3.61 17.10
C PRO A 36 2.59 -2.24 16.74
N SER A 37 1.46 -1.90 17.35
CA SER A 37 0.92 -0.55 17.27
C SER A 37 1.95 0.46 17.79
N GLY A 38 2.11 1.58 17.09
CA GLY A 38 3.13 2.58 17.44
C GLY A 38 4.57 2.26 16.97
N ALA A 39 4.84 1.13 16.33
CA ALA A 39 6.18 0.77 15.83
C ALA A 39 6.75 1.73 14.76
N GLY A 40 5.90 2.58 14.14
CA GLY A 40 6.33 3.54 13.12
C GLY A 40 5.90 3.19 11.69
N LYS A 41 5.19 2.08 11.45
CA LYS A 41 4.80 1.58 10.12
C LYS A 41 4.05 2.61 9.26
N SER A 42 2.91 3.12 9.74
CA SER A 42 2.13 4.15 9.03
C SER A 42 2.90 5.46 8.90
N THR A 43 3.77 5.79 9.88
CA THR A 43 4.66 6.96 9.78
C THR A 43 5.67 6.78 8.65
N LEU A 44 6.26 5.59 8.49
CA LEU A 44 7.19 5.29 7.40
C LEU A 44 6.51 5.48 6.04
N ILE A 45 5.35 4.86 5.83
CA ILE A 45 4.55 5.00 4.60
C ILE A 45 4.22 6.47 4.31
N ARG A 46 3.78 7.21 5.33
CA ARG A 46 3.43 8.63 5.20
C ARG A 46 4.64 9.53 4.96
N CYS A 47 5.82 9.18 5.47
CA CYS A 47 7.07 9.85 5.15
C CYS A 47 7.49 9.60 3.70
N VAL A 48 7.35 8.37 3.19
CA VAL A 48 7.67 8.05 1.79
C VAL A 48 6.85 8.90 0.82
N ASN A 49 5.56 9.06 1.07
CA ASN A 49 4.69 9.93 0.27
C ASN A 49 4.77 11.42 0.70
N ARG A 50 5.62 11.75 1.69
CA ARG A 50 5.73 13.09 2.30
C ARG A 50 4.39 13.71 2.72
N LEU A 51 3.44 12.88 3.13
CA LEU A 51 2.27 13.33 3.89
C LEU A 51 2.68 13.75 5.30
N VAL A 52 3.73 13.13 5.82
CA VAL A 52 4.47 13.51 7.02
C VAL A 52 5.90 13.84 6.59
N GLU A 53 6.38 15.04 6.93
CA GLU A 53 7.74 15.43 6.62
C GLU A 53 8.73 14.66 7.51
N PRO A 54 9.74 13.96 6.94
CA PRO A 54 10.81 13.37 7.73
C PRO A 54 11.62 14.47 8.42
N THR A 55 12.26 14.13 9.53
CA THR A 55 13.15 15.06 10.26
C THR A 55 14.56 15.01 9.67
N GLU A 56 15.06 13.81 9.36
CA GLU A 56 16.38 13.55 8.78
C GLU A 56 16.28 12.37 7.81
N GLY A 57 17.33 12.16 7.01
CA GLY A 57 17.44 11.07 6.05
C GLY A 57 17.00 11.44 4.65
N ARG A 58 17.07 10.47 3.74
CA ARG A 58 16.76 10.64 2.32
C ARG A 58 15.79 9.59 1.84
N ILE A 59 14.89 10.00 0.94
CA ILE A 59 13.94 9.12 0.25
C ILE A 59 14.11 9.39 -1.24
N GLN A 60 14.41 8.35 -2.00
CA GLN A 60 14.62 8.42 -3.43
C GLN A 60 13.72 7.41 -4.14
N LEU A 61 13.02 7.84 -5.19
CA LEU A 61 12.26 6.99 -6.09
C LEU A 61 12.88 7.08 -7.49
N ASP A 62 13.45 6.00 -7.96
CA ASP A 62 14.36 5.94 -9.12
C ASP A 62 15.49 6.98 -8.97
N ASP A 63 15.57 7.93 -9.92
CA ASP A 63 16.59 8.99 -9.93
C ASP A 63 16.11 10.29 -9.23
N GLU A 64 14.87 10.31 -8.69
CA GLU A 64 14.30 11.52 -8.09
C GLU A 64 14.35 11.43 -6.55
N GLU A 65 15.14 12.33 -5.91
CA GLU A 65 15.12 12.50 -4.47
C GLU A 65 13.85 13.23 -4.06
N LEU A 66 13.01 12.55 -3.25
CA LEU A 66 11.72 13.08 -2.79
C LEU A 66 11.88 14.06 -1.60
N THR A 67 12.88 13.84 -0.75
CA THR A 67 13.19 14.72 0.38
C THR A 67 13.61 16.10 -0.11
N GLY A 68 13.06 17.15 0.47
CA GLY A 68 13.42 18.52 0.09
C GLY A 68 12.74 19.06 -1.19
N LEU A 69 11.96 18.25 -1.93
CA LEU A 69 11.22 18.75 -3.10
C LEU A 69 10.27 19.90 -2.72
N ARG A 70 10.29 20.96 -3.53
CA ARG A 70 9.31 22.04 -3.43
C ARG A 70 7.89 21.56 -3.78
N PRO A 71 6.80 22.19 -3.32
CA PRO A 71 5.42 21.70 -3.46
C PRO A 71 5.01 21.34 -4.90
N ARG A 72 5.48 22.09 -5.92
CA ARG A 72 5.15 21.78 -7.32
C ARG A 72 5.85 20.51 -7.83
N ALA A 73 7.12 20.31 -7.48
CA ALA A 73 7.87 19.11 -7.81
C ALA A 73 7.33 17.89 -7.06
N LEU A 74 7.06 18.04 -5.76
CA LEU A 74 6.46 16.99 -4.93
C LEU A 74 5.09 16.52 -5.48
N ARG A 75 4.23 17.44 -5.94
CA ARG A 75 2.98 17.06 -6.59
C ARG A 75 3.20 16.25 -7.88
N ARG A 76 4.28 16.52 -8.62
CA ARG A 76 4.65 15.73 -9.79
C ARG A 76 5.14 14.34 -9.38
N ALA A 77 6.05 14.27 -8.40
CA ALA A 77 6.57 13.01 -7.89
C ALA A 77 5.44 12.10 -7.35
N ARG A 78 4.48 12.65 -6.60
CA ARG A 78 3.31 11.93 -6.09
C ARG A 78 2.41 11.30 -7.16
N ARG A 79 2.50 11.72 -8.42
CA ARG A 79 1.81 11.05 -9.53
C ARG A 79 2.33 9.64 -9.76
N GLN A 80 3.59 9.38 -9.39
CA GLN A 80 4.24 8.09 -9.51
C GLN A 80 4.02 7.19 -8.27
N ILE A 81 3.31 7.69 -7.25
CA ILE A 81 3.07 6.99 -5.99
C ILE A 81 1.57 6.83 -5.80
N GLY A 82 1.06 5.61 -5.96
CA GLY A 82 -0.29 5.25 -5.59
C GLY A 82 -0.40 5.05 -4.08
N MET A 83 -1.53 5.41 -3.49
CA MET A 83 -1.78 5.16 -2.07
C MET A 83 -3.17 4.61 -1.84
N ILE A 84 -3.23 3.49 -1.11
CA ILE A 84 -4.44 2.86 -0.60
C ILE A 84 -4.48 3.14 0.90
N PHE A 85 -5.55 3.75 1.35
CA PHE A 85 -5.74 4.20 2.73
C PHE A 85 -6.62 3.21 3.52
N GLN A 86 -6.42 3.12 4.81
CA GLN A 86 -7.20 2.32 5.74
C GLN A 86 -8.71 2.68 5.71
N GLU A 87 -9.05 3.96 5.67
CA GLU A 87 -10.43 4.46 5.63
C GLU A 87 -10.95 4.70 4.19
N PHE A 88 -10.44 3.95 3.21
CA PHE A 88 -10.76 4.03 1.78
C PHE A 88 -10.50 5.40 1.14
N ALA A 89 -10.65 6.50 1.86
CA ALA A 89 -10.52 7.90 1.44
C ALA A 89 -11.29 8.22 0.13
N LEU A 90 -12.47 7.62 -0.04
CA LEU A 90 -13.37 7.89 -1.16
C LEU A 90 -14.19 9.15 -0.90
N VAL A 91 -14.59 9.83 -1.97
CA VAL A 91 -15.60 10.88 -1.91
C VAL A 91 -16.97 10.20 -1.96
N GLU A 92 -17.62 10.09 -0.82
CA GLU A 92 -18.83 9.27 -0.62
C GLU A 92 -19.97 9.62 -1.59
N ARG A 93 -20.15 10.91 -1.89
CA ARG A 93 -21.22 11.40 -2.77
C ARG A 93 -20.96 11.22 -4.26
N LEU A 94 -19.73 10.87 -4.65
CA LEU A 94 -19.36 10.60 -6.01
C LEU A 94 -19.65 9.14 -6.38
N SER A 95 -19.83 8.90 -7.69
CA SER A 95 -19.97 7.55 -8.20
C SER A 95 -18.63 6.77 -8.09
N VAL A 96 -18.71 5.45 -8.28
CA VAL A 96 -17.54 4.56 -8.36
C VAL A 96 -16.60 5.04 -9.48
N MET A 97 -17.14 5.28 -10.67
CA MET A 97 -16.37 5.76 -11.82
C MET A 97 -15.68 7.10 -11.51
N GLU A 98 -16.38 8.06 -10.92
CA GLU A 98 -15.81 9.36 -10.55
C GLU A 98 -14.69 9.24 -9.52
N ASN A 99 -14.84 8.33 -8.54
CA ASN A 99 -13.79 8.04 -7.56
C ASN A 99 -12.55 7.43 -8.23
N VAL A 100 -12.70 6.47 -9.14
CA VAL A 100 -11.58 5.86 -9.88
C VAL A 100 -10.89 6.90 -10.76
N LEU A 101 -11.65 7.66 -11.56
CA LEU A 101 -11.12 8.72 -12.43
C LEU A 101 -10.41 9.83 -11.65
N SER A 102 -10.75 10.04 -10.36
CA SER A 102 -10.03 11.00 -9.52
C SER A 102 -8.54 10.69 -9.38
N GLY A 103 -8.12 9.44 -9.58
CA GLY A 103 -6.71 9.04 -9.67
C GLY A 103 -5.95 9.75 -10.80
N ARG A 104 -6.64 10.20 -11.86
CA ARG A 104 -6.04 10.95 -12.99
C ARG A 104 -6.00 12.45 -12.81
N LEU A 105 -6.55 12.99 -11.72
CA LEU A 105 -6.59 14.45 -11.49
C LEU A 105 -5.21 15.12 -11.53
N GLY A 106 -4.16 14.38 -11.19
CA GLY A 106 -2.79 14.87 -11.29
C GLY A 106 -2.30 15.10 -12.73
N TYR A 107 -2.93 14.51 -13.73
CA TYR A 107 -2.51 14.46 -15.12
C TYR A 107 -3.38 15.32 -16.05
N VAL A 108 -4.61 15.63 -15.65
CA VAL A 108 -5.52 16.47 -16.41
C VAL A 108 -5.40 17.94 -16.00
N GLY A 109 -5.60 18.86 -16.96
CA GLY A 109 -5.55 20.29 -16.67
C GLY A 109 -6.75 20.75 -15.82
N PHE A 110 -6.57 21.88 -15.13
CA PHE A 110 -7.55 22.44 -14.19
C PHE A 110 -9.00 22.48 -14.75
N TRP A 111 -9.19 23.04 -15.95
CA TRP A 111 -10.52 23.14 -16.56
C TRP A 111 -11.17 21.79 -16.86
N ARG A 112 -10.39 20.82 -17.33
CA ARG A 112 -10.90 19.47 -17.56
C ARG A 112 -11.29 18.76 -16.26
N SER A 113 -10.48 18.91 -15.22
CA SER A 113 -10.77 18.33 -13.91
C SER A 113 -12.03 18.93 -13.28
N THR A 114 -12.19 20.26 -13.35
CA THR A 114 -13.39 20.97 -12.83
C THR A 114 -14.65 20.57 -13.57
N LEU A 115 -14.58 20.40 -14.90
CA LEU A 115 -15.69 19.98 -15.73
C LEU A 115 -15.88 18.45 -15.77
N ARG A 116 -15.07 17.69 -15.01
CA ARG A 116 -15.06 16.22 -14.99
C ARG A 116 -14.94 15.59 -16.37
N ARG A 117 -14.24 16.27 -17.29
CA ARG A 117 -13.99 15.82 -18.66
C ARG A 117 -12.64 15.13 -18.75
N PHE A 118 -12.63 13.82 -18.54
CA PHE A 118 -11.44 13.00 -18.69
C PHE A 118 -11.25 12.59 -20.16
N PRO A 119 -10.01 12.32 -20.61
CA PRO A 119 -9.74 11.70 -21.90
C PRO A 119 -10.46 10.35 -22.00
N GLN A 120 -10.89 9.98 -23.22
CA GLN A 120 -11.59 8.71 -23.45
C GLN A 120 -10.73 7.51 -23.03
N SER A 121 -9.41 7.56 -23.26
CA SER A 121 -8.47 6.54 -22.80
C SER A 121 -8.45 6.35 -21.28
N ASP A 122 -8.61 7.44 -20.51
CA ASP A 122 -8.68 7.34 -19.04
C ASP A 122 -10.01 6.69 -18.61
N VAL A 123 -11.10 6.96 -19.33
CA VAL A 123 -12.41 6.35 -19.06
C VAL A 123 -12.38 4.85 -19.37
N GLU A 124 -11.81 4.45 -20.50
CA GLU A 124 -11.61 3.05 -20.87
C GLU A 124 -10.75 2.30 -19.86
N GLN A 125 -9.61 2.91 -19.46
CA GLN A 125 -8.77 2.35 -18.41
C GLN A 125 -9.50 2.20 -17.07
N ALA A 126 -10.40 3.12 -16.73
CA ALA A 126 -11.19 3.02 -15.50
C ALA A 126 -12.18 1.85 -15.56
N PHE A 127 -12.83 1.61 -16.71
CA PHE A 127 -13.68 0.42 -16.91
C PHE A 127 -12.88 -0.87 -16.78
N ASP A 128 -11.70 -0.97 -17.42
CA ASP A 128 -10.83 -2.13 -17.31
C ASP A 128 -10.41 -2.40 -15.87
N LEU A 129 -10.07 -1.35 -15.11
CA LEU A 129 -9.73 -1.48 -13.71
C LEU A 129 -10.91 -1.92 -12.85
N LEU A 130 -12.12 -1.38 -13.12
CA LEU A 130 -13.33 -1.78 -12.41
C LEU A 130 -13.68 -3.24 -12.65
N ASP A 131 -13.51 -3.73 -13.88
CA ASP A 131 -13.68 -5.15 -14.20
C ASP A 131 -12.65 -5.99 -13.43
N ARG A 132 -11.37 -5.62 -13.46
CA ARG A 132 -10.28 -6.31 -12.76
C ARG A 132 -10.46 -6.39 -11.24
N VAL A 133 -11.05 -5.37 -10.62
CA VAL A 133 -11.36 -5.41 -9.19
C VAL A 133 -12.71 -6.04 -8.87
N GLY A 134 -13.42 -6.57 -9.88
CA GLY A 134 -14.72 -7.23 -9.72
C GLY A 134 -15.86 -6.27 -9.37
N LEU A 135 -15.83 -5.08 -9.97
CA LEU A 135 -16.86 -4.03 -9.82
C LEU A 135 -17.50 -3.62 -11.16
N ALA A 136 -17.43 -4.47 -12.20
CA ALA A 136 -18.18 -4.25 -13.43
C ALA A 136 -19.69 -4.11 -13.13
N GLY A 137 -20.34 -3.11 -13.73
CA GLY A 137 -21.75 -2.77 -13.48
C GLY A 137 -22.03 -1.95 -12.22
N PHE A 138 -20.96 -1.47 -11.52
CA PHE A 138 -21.09 -0.61 -10.35
C PHE A 138 -20.72 0.87 -10.63
N GLU A 139 -20.41 1.21 -11.85
CA GLU A 139 -19.81 2.48 -12.27
C GLU A 139 -20.59 3.70 -11.79
N ASP A 140 -21.92 3.63 -11.89
CA ASP A 140 -22.83 4.72 -11.54
C ASP A 140 -23.28 4.70 -10.06
N LYS A 141 -22.94 3.63 -9.32
CA LYS A 141 -23.29 3.56 -7.90
C LYS A 141 -22.48 4.56 -7.11
N ARG A 142 -23.11 5.19 -6.12
CA ARG A 142 -22.43 6.09 -5.19
C ARG A 142 -21.56 5.29 -4.22
N ALA A 143 -20.43 5.87 -3.82
CA ALA A 143 -19.48 5.20 -2.93
C ALA A 143 -20.07 4.94 -1.52
N ASP A 144 -21.00 5.76 -1.04
CA ASP A 144 -21.69 5.56 0.25
C ASP A 144 -22.66 4.36 0.23
N ALA A 145 -23.10 3.91 -0.94
CA ALA A 145 -23.97 2.74 -1.09
C ALA A 145 -23.22 1.39 -1.18
N LEU A 146 -21.88 1.40 -1.06
CA LEU A 146 -21.04 0.22 -1.21
C LEU A 146 -20.73 -0.42 0.15
N SER A 147 -20.52 -1.75 0.15
CA SER A 147 -19.93 -2.46 1.30
C SER A 147 -18.46 -2.06 1.53
N GLY A 148 -17.91 -2.37 2.72
CA GLY A 148 -16.50 -2.08 3.05
C GLY A 148 -15.52 -2.68 2.03
N GLY A 149 -15.67 -3.96 1.68
CA GLY A 149 -14.85 -4.61 0.67
C GLY A 149 -14.99 -4.00 -0.74
N GLN A 150 -16.20 -3.58 -1.12
CA GLN A 150 -16.41 -2.86 -2.39
C GLN A 150 -15.72 -1.49 -2.38
N ARG A 151 -15.85 -0.73 -1.29
CA ARG A 151 -15.12 0.55 -1.13
C ARG A 151 -13.60 0.36 -1.22
N GLN A 152 -13.07 -0.70 -0.62
CA GLN A 152 -11.64 -1.01 -0.71
C GLN A 152 -11.23 -1.30 -2.16
N ARG A 153 -12.01 -2.07 -2.91
CA ARG A 153 -11.75 -2.35 -4.35
C ARG A 153 -11.76 -1.06 -5.20
N VAL A 154 -12.67 -0.12 -4.92
CA VAL A 154 -12.65 1.22 -5.57
C VAL A 154 -11.38 1.99 -5.21
N GLY A 155 -10.93 1.94 -3.96
CA GLY A 155 -9.67 2.55 -3.51
C GLY A 155 -8.44 1.98 -4.23
N ILE A 156 -8.40 0.66 -4.43
CA ILE A 156 -7.37 -0.04 -5.22
C ILE A 156 -7.39 0.43 -6.67
N ALA A 157 -8.55 0.39 -7.33
CA ALA A 157 -8.70 0.85 -8.72
C ALA A 157 -8.25 2.31 -8.89
N ARG A 158 -8.66 3.21 -7.98
CA ARG A 158 -8.24 4.61 -7.97
C ARG A 158 -6.71 4.77 -7.84
N ALA A 159 -6.07 4.02 -6.95
CA ALA A 159 -4.62 4.07 -6.78
C ALA A 159 -3.89 3.60 -8.05
N LEU A 160 -4.35 2.52 -8.66
CA LEU A 160 -3.77 1.96 -9.89
C LEU A 160 -4.08 2.81 -11.13
N MET A 161 -5.16 3.60 -11.11
CA MET A 161 -5.49 4.56 -12.17
C MET A 161 -4.39 5.62 -12.39
N GLN A 162 -3.56 5.87 -11.38
CA GLN A 162 -2.39 6.76 -11.51
C GLN A 162 -1.28 6.17 -12.36
N ALA A 163 -1.31 4.86 -12.69
CA ALA A 163 -0.18 4.11 -13.25
C ALA A 163 1.10 4.31 -12.42
N PRO A 164 1.07 4.00 -11.11
CA PRO A 164 2.15 4.30 -10.20
C PRO A 164 3.35 3.38 -10.42
N LYS A 165 4.56 3.83 -10.06
CA LYS A 165 5.77 3.02 -9.92
C LYS A 165 5.91 2.42 -8.52
N LEU A 166 5.31 3.08 -7.53
CA LEU A 166 5.29 2.67 -6.13
C LEU A 166 3.85 2.70 -5.62
N LEU A 167 3.42 1.61 -5.00
CA LEU A 167 2.14 1.50 -4.32
C LEU A 167 2.37 1.41 -2.82
N LEU A 168 1.79 2.34 -2.08
CA LEU A 168 1.79 2.38 -0.63
C LEU A 168 0.42 1.97 -0.12
N VAL A 169 0.37 0.97 0.74
CA VAL A 169 -0.87 0.38 1.23
C VAL A 169 -0.88 0.44 2.76
N ASP A 170 -1.77 1.24 3.33
CA ASP A 170 -1.87 1.42 4.77
C ASP A 170 -3.10 0.67 5.31
N GLU A 171 -2.88 -0.50 5.92
CA GLU A 171 -3.86 -1.37 6.56
C GLU A 171 -5.10 -1.71 5.69
N PRO A 172 -4.92 -2.37 4.53
CA PRO A 172 -5.99 -2.56 3.57
C PRO A 172 -7.12 -3.48 4.02
N THR A 173 -6.95 -4.18 5.14
CA THR A 173 -7.84 -5.23 5.62
C THR A 173 -8.41 -4.96 7.03
N ALA A 174 -8.06 -3.85 7.68
CA ALA A 174 -8.35 -3.59 9.10
C ALA A 174 -9.85 -3.62 9.49
N SER A 175 -10.76 -3.39 8.55
CA SER A 175 -12.21 -3.35 8.81
C SER A 175 -12.99 -4.40 8.01
N LEU A 176 -12.32 -5.47 7.56
CA LEU A 176 -12.90 -6.47 6.69
C LEU A 176 -12.94 -7.83 7.37
N ASP A 177 -13.91 -8.67 6.98
CA ASP A 177 -13.95 -10.05 7.41
C ASP A 177 -12.77 -10.86 6.83
N PRO A 178 -12.40 -12.01 7.44
CA PRO A 178 -11.22 -12.78 7.03
C PRO A 178 -11.25 -13.25 5.56
N LYS A 179 -12.42 -13.58 5.01
CA LYS A 179 -12.57 -14.00 3.62
C LYS A 179 -12.31 -12.83 2.67
N THR A 180 -12.92 -11.69 2.94
CA THR A 180 -12.73 -10.46 2.15
C THR A 180 -11.29 -9.97 2.28
N SER A 181 -10.68 -10.06 3.46
CA SER A 181 -9.26 -9.71 3.69
C SER A 181 -8.32 -10.50 2.79
N ARG A 182 -8.50 -11.82 2.70
CA ARG A 182 -7.72 -12.68 1.77
C ARG A 182 -7.92 -12.25 0.30
N GLN A 183 -9.15 -11.98 -0.09
CA GLN A 183 -9.46 -11.53 -1.47
C GLN A 183 -8.80 -10.19 -1.80
N ILE A 184 -8.80 -9.24 -0.87
CA ILE A 184 -8.16 -7.93 -1.05
C ILE A 184 -6.63 -8.07 -1.13
N MET A 185 -6.02 -8.88 -0.27
CA MET A 185 -4.58 -9.12 -0.31
C MET A 185 -4.16 -9.76 -1.62
N ARG A 186 -4.86 -10.83 -2.06
CA ARG A 186 -4.63 -11.47 -3.36
C ARG A 186 -4.74 -10.44 -4.49
N LEU A 187 -5.81 -9.67 -4.54
CA LEU A 187 -6.03 -8.66 -5.58
C LEU A 187 -4.90 -7.63 -5.64
N ILE A 188 -4.45 -7.11 -4.50
CA ILE A 188 -3.34 -6.15 -4.45
C ILE A 188 -2.05 -6.78 -4.97
N THR A 189 -1.71 -7.99 -4.52
CA THR A 189 -0.45 -8.65 -4.90
C THR A 189 -0.43 -9.06 -6.37
N GLU A 190 -1.52 -9.60 -6.91
CA GLU A 190 -1.67 -9.94 -8.32
C GLU A 190 -1.53 -8.69 -9.22
N LEU A 191 -2.29 -7.63 -8.93
CA LEU A 191 -2.25 -6.40 -9.74
C LEU A 191 -0.90 -5.68 -9.65
N ALA A 192 -0.22 -5.75 -8.49
CA ALA A 192 1.12 -5.21 -8.31
C ALA A 192 2.15 -5.99 -9.14
N ALA A 193 2.09 -7.33 -9.11
CA ALA A 193 2.97 -8.20 -9.87
C ALA A 193 2.79 -8.03 -11.39
N GLU A 194 1.54 -8.09 -11.89
CA GLU A 194 1.22 -7.90 -13.31
C GLU A 194 1.74 -6.58 -13.86
N ARG A 195 1.69 -5.52 -13.06
CA ARG A 195 2.11 -4.17 -13.45
C ARG A 195 3.55 -3.84 -13.08
N ARG A 196 4.26 -4.77 -12.44
CA ARG A 196 5.62 -4.61 -11.92
C ARG A 196 5.76 -3.39 -11.02
N VAL A 197 4.76 -3.14 -10.17
CA VAL A 197 4.74 -2.00 -9.25
C VAL A 197 5.41 -2.39 -7.94
N ALA A 198 6.45 -1.64 -7.53
CA ALA A 198 7.02 -1.78 -6.19
C ALA A 198 5.93 -1.49 -5.15
N THR A 199 5.73 -2.39 -4.18
CA THR A 199 4.58 -2.29 -3.27
C THR A 199 4.99 -2.50 -1.82
N ILE A 200 4.60 -1.57 -0.95
CA ILE A 200 4.76 -1.66 0.51
C ILE A 200 3.38 -1.75 1.14
N ILE A 201 3.11 -2.84 1.86
CA ILE A 201 1.83 -3.10 2.53
C ILE A 201 2.05 -3.05 4.05
N ASN A 202 1.49 -2.05 4.74
CA ASN A 202 1.38 -2.08 6.20
C ASN A 202 0.22 -3.01 6.57
N ILE A 203 0.51 -4.04 7.35
CA ILE A 203 -0.47 -5.04 7.75
C ILE A 203 -0.22 -5.49 9.19
N HIS A 204 -1.30 -5.68 9.96
CA HIS A 204 -1.22 -6.20 11.32
C HIS A 204 -1.29 -7.73 11.38
N ASP A 205 -1.98 -8.35 10.43
CA ASP A 205 -2.13 -9.81 10.36
C ASP A 205 -0.89 -10.45 9.76
N VAL A 206 -0.08 -11.06 10.62
CA VAL A 206 1.17 -11.75 10.26
C VAL A 206 0.90 -12.94 9.34
N ALA A 207 -0.18 -13.69 9.57
CA ALA A 207 -0.51 -14.85 8.76
C ALA A 207 -0.88 -14.44 7.32
N LEU A 208 -1.62 -13.34 7.15
CA LEU A 208 -1.85 -12.77 5.82
C LEU A 208 -0.55 -12.28 5.18
N ALA A 209 0.35 -11.63 5.92
CA ALA A 209 1.63 -11.22 5.39
C ALA A 209 2.44 -12.43 4.90
N GLN A 210 2.60 -13.47 5.74
CA GLN A 210 3.33 -14.69 5.37
C GLN A 210 2.76 -15.40 4.14
N ARG A 211 1.45 -15.33 3.93
CA ARG A 211 0.76 -16.02 2.84
C ARG A 211 0.88 -15.30 1.50
N PHE A 212 0.89 -13.97 1.48
CA PHE A 212 0.69 -13.19 0.25
C PHE A 212 1.90 -12.40 -0.23
N VAL A 213 2.96 -12.23 0.58
CA VAL A 213 4.11 -11.42 0.15
C VAL A 213 5.43 -12.21 0.20
N PRO A 214 6.35 -11.96 -0.75
CA PRO A 214 7.64 -12.65 -0.78
C PRO A 214 8.68 -12.08 0.21
N ARG A 215 8.44 -10.90 0.79
CA ARG A 215 9.35 -10.25 1.75
C ARG A 215 8.57 -9.58 2.87
N ILE A 216 9.06 -9.75 4.09
CA ILE A 216 8.49 -9.14 5.29
C ILE A 216 9.58 -8.32 5.98
N VAL A 217 9.21 -7.11 6.40
CA VAL A 217 10.06 -6.22 7.21
C VAL A 217 9.35 -5.95 8.53
N GLY A 218 10.01 -6.31 9.63
CA GLY A 218 9.53 -6.10 10.99
C GLY A 218 10.05 -4.80 11.57
N LEU A 219 9.13 -3.92 12.01
CA LEU A 219 9.47 -2.69 12.74
C LEU A 219 9.16 -2.83 14.22
N ARG A 220 10.08 -2.36 15.07
CA ARG A 220 9.90 -2.19 16.52
C ARG A 220 10.51 -0.86 16.96
N ALA A 221 9.75 -0.05 17.69
CA ALA A 221 10.19 1.23 18.25
C ALA A 221 10.90 2.18 17.24
N GLY A 222 10.47 2.16 15.96
CA GLY A 222 11.01 3.02 14.91
C GLY A 222 12.25 2.47 14.19
N GLU A 223 12.65 1.24 14.46
CA GLU A 223 13.81 0.57 13.86
C GLU A 223 13.38 -0.70 13.12
N ILE A 224 14.11 -1.08 12.06
CA ILE A 224 13.93 -2.38 11.41
C ILE A 224 14.68 -3.42 12.24
N VAL A 225 13.94 -4.43 12.73
CA VAL A 225 14.49 -5.54 13.52
C VAL A 225 14.47 -6.87 12.75
N PHE A 226 13.72 -6.94 11.66
CA PHE A 226 13.64 -8.09 10.77
C PHE A 226 13.50 -7.63 9.31
N ASP A 227 14.18 -8.31 8.40
CA ASP A 227 14.02 -8.14 6.95
C ASP A 227 14.37 -9.48 6.27
N GLY A 228 13.35 -10.16 5.74
CA GLY A 228 13.55 -11.49 5.19
C GLY A 228 12.34 -12.09 4.49
N ALA A 229 12.50 -13.31 4.00
CA ALA A 229 11.40 -14.09 3.43
C ALA A 229 10.42 -14.55 4.52
N PRO A 230 9.13 -14.80 4.18
CA PRO A 230 8.12 -15.24 5.15
C PRO A 230 8.52 -16.49 5.93
N GLY A 231 9.21 -17.45 5.30
CA GLY A 231 9.67 -18.69 5.95
C GLY A 231 10.79 -18.50 6.98
N ALA A 232 11.46 -17.34 6.99
CA ALA A 232 12.48 -17.01 7.98
C ALA A 232 11.90 -16.30 9.22
N LEU A 233 10.58 -16.05 9.24
CA LEU A 233 9.87 -15.41 10.35
C LEU A 233 9.37 -16.52 11.31
N ASP A 234 10.23 -16.95 12.19
CA ASP A 234 9.96 -17.93 13.26
C ASP A 234 9.44 -17.26 14.54
N ALA A 235 9.19 -18.05 15.59
CA ALA A 235 8.69 -17.58 16.88
C ALA A 235 9.67 -16.60 17.56
N ASP A 236 11.00 -16.86 17.47
CA ASP A 236 12.01 -15.99 18.05
C ASP A 236 11.99 -14.61 17.37
N ARG A 237 11.89 -14.57 16.04
CA ARG A 237 11.76 -13.33 15.28
C ARG A 237 10.47 -12.57 15.56
N LEU A 238 9.37 -13.29 15.76
CA LEU A 238 8.11 -12.68 16.18
C LEU A 238 8.22 -12.06 17.58
N THR A 239 8.91 -12.74 18.51
CA THR A 239 9.23 -12.19 19.83
C THR A 239 10.13 -10.95 19.73
N ASP A 240 11.13 -10.96 18.86
CA ASP A 240 11.97 -9.77 18.59
C ASP A 240 11.13 -8.57 18.12
N ILE A 241 10.09 -8.81 17.30
CA ILE A 241 9.25 -7.75 16.72
C ILE A 241 8.18 -7.28 17.72
N TYR A 242 7.45 -8.20 18.33
CA TYR A 242 6.23 -7.90 19.10
C TYR A 242 6.44 -7.92 20.62
N GLY A 243 7.50 -8.54 21.11
CA GLY A 243 7.75 -8.81 22.54
C GLY A 243 7.35 -10.23 22.92
N ASP A 244 7.41 -10.50 24.24
CA ASP A 244 7.09 -11.82 24.79
C ASP A 244 5.57 -12.09 24.73
N GLU A 245 5.11 -12.59 23.60
CA GLU A 245 3.78 -13.18 23.41
C GLU A 245 3.95 -14.65 23.06
N ASP A 246 2.96 -15.51 23.42
CA ASP A 246 3.01 -16.93 23.08
C ASP A 246 2.66 -17.12 21.59
N TRP A 247 3.70 -17.26 20.76
CA TRP A 247 3.59 -17.42 19.31
C TRP A 247 3.48 -18.87 18.86
N ASP A 248 3.50 -19.84 19.78
CA ASP A 248 3.42 -21.27 19.46
C ASP A 248 2.00 -21.73 19.10
N GLU A 249 0.97 -21.02 19.56
CA GLU A 249 -0.42 -21.25 19.14
C GLU A 249 -0.70 -20.60 17.78
N ARG A 250 -0.21 -21.18 16.69
CA ARG A 250 -0.60 -20.76 15.33
C ARG A 250 -2.02 -21.25 15.05
N PRO A 251 -2.99 -20.37 14.69
CA PRO A 251 -4.22 -20.85 14.10
C PRO A 251 -3.89 -21.62 12.81
N GLU A 252 -4.40 -22.83 12.67
CA GLU A 252 -4.26 -23.64 11.45
C GLU A 252 -4.70 -22.80 10.23
N VAL A 253 -3.77 -22.55 9.34
CA VAL A 253 -4.05 -21.85 8.07
C VAL A 253 -4.66 -22.89 7.15
N ASP A 254 -5.97 -22.84 6.94
CA ASP A 254 -6.64 -23.60 5.89
C ASP A 254 -5.94 -23.38 4.55
N ALA A 255 -5.21 -24.39 4.10
CA ALA A 255 -4.45 -24.36 2.86
C ALA A 255 -5.41 -24.59 1.68
N ASP A 256 -5.89 -23.50 1.09
CA ASP A 256 -6.52 -23.54 -0.22
C ASP A 256 -5.42 -23.63 -1.28
N GLU A 257 -5.37 -24.74 -2.05
CA GLU A 257 -4.31 -25.03 -3.05
C GLU A 257 -4.17 -23.94 -4.14
N SER A 258 -5.21 -23.14 -4.35
CA SER A 258 -5.22 -22.04 -5.33
C SER A 258 -4.25 -20.88 -4.99
N ASP A 259 -3.83 -20.75 -3.72
CA ASP A 259 -2.97 -19.65 -3.26
C ASP A 259 -1.46 -19.92 -3.47
N ARG A 260 -1.07 -21.20 -3.67
CA ARG A 260 0.35 -21.57 -3.88
C ARG A 260 0.89 -21.18 -5.26
N ALA A 261 0.02 -21.06 -6.27
CA ALA A 261 0.42 -20.73 -7.64
C ALA A 261 0.98 -19.30 -7.76
N VAL A 262 0.46 -18.35 -6.99
CA VAL A 262 0.84 -16.93 -7.06
C VAL A 262 2.28 -16.68 -6.59
N LEU A 263 2.78 -17.46 -5.62
CA LEU A 263 4.14 -17.29 -5.09
C LEU A 263 5.22 -17.84 -6.02
N THR A 264 4.87 -18.80 -6.88
CA THR A 264 5.85 -19.46 -7.77
C THR A 264 6.15 -18.60 -9.01
N GLU A 265 5.19 -17.81 -9.50
CA GLU A 265 5.38 -16.92 -10.65
C GLU A 265 6.08 -15.60 -10.30
N ALA A 266 6.09 -15.19 -9.04
CA ALA A 266 6.74 -13.93 -8.60
C ALA A 266 8.26 -14.10 -8.35
N VAL A 267 8.81 -15.31 -8.40
CA VAL A 267 10.24 -15.65 -8.12
C VAL A 267 10.98 -16.11 -9.39
N ALA A 268 10.29 -16.33 -10.50
CA ALA A 268 10.86 -16.67 -11.81
C ALA A 268 10.90 -15.42 -12.71
#